data_7dc7d049333a51991a366907b18c7cdb
#
_entry.id   7dc7d049333a51991a366907b18c7cdb
#
_cell.length_a   1.000
_cell.length_b   1.000
_cell.length_c   1.000
_cell.angle_alpha   90.00
_cell.angle_beta   90.00
_cell.angle_gamma   90.00
#
_symmetry.space_group_name_H-M   'P 1'
#
loop_
_entity.id
_entity.type
_entity.pdbx_description
1 polymer ?
#
loop_
_entity_poly.entity_id
_entity_poly.type
_entity_poly.pdbx_seq_one_letter_code
_entity_poly.pdbx_strand_id
1 'polypeptide(L)'
;MHPQTHAIHAGRSIDPASQAVAPPIILSTTFQHAPDSTYENYLYSRYDNPNRRALEECVAGLEGGTAGLAFASGMAAAMAVVHGLKSGDHVIAPADCYFTIRRLLTELYGGWGLEATFVDMSDLDALRAAVRPTTRLIWTETPSNPGLFLTDLAAVAEIAHNAGAICVCDNTWATPLLQKPLELGCDIVMHSTTKYLAGHSDVLGGMLVVKDAPKDSLKEQSDLYDRLKLYQKISGAVPSPFDCWLVLRSLATLPQRIQAHCDNAEQVAQFLASHPKIEKVHYPGLPENRFHDLAKRQMARFGGMLSVEVRGGWDAAVALCANVRLFTCATSLGAVESLLEHRASVEGANSPTPHGLVRLSIGLEHPDDLIADLRQALEKV
;
A
#
# COMPACT_ATOMS: atom_id res chain seq x y z
N MET A 1 3.15 22.39 5.33
CA MET A 1 1.88 22.52 4.53
C MET A 1 0.95 21.39 4.96
N HIS A 2 -0.36 21.65 5.09
CA HIS A 2 -1.33 20.60 5.42
C HIS A 2 -1.41 19.55 4.30
N PRO A 3 -1.61 18.26 4.60
CA PRO A 3 -1.68 17.20 3.60
C PRO A 3 -2.71 17.46 2.48
N GLN A 4 -3.87 18.05 2.81
CA GLN A 4 -4.90 18.41 1.85
C GLN A 4 -4.40 19.42 0.81
N THR A 5 -3.68 20.44 1.24
CA THR A 5 -3.10 21.45 0.34
C THR A 5 -1.94 20.85 -0.46
N HIS A 6 -1.12 20.01 0.17
CA HIS A 6 -0.02 19.32 -0.50
C HIS A 6 -0.54 18.40 -1.63
N ALA A 7 -1.58 17.61 -1.37
CA ALA A 7 -2.20 16.72 -2.36
C ALA A 7 -2.71 17.46 -3.61
N ILE A 8 -3.09 18.73 -3.47
CA ILE A 8 -3.58 19.56 -4.59
C ILE A 8 -2.42 20.19 -5.38
N HIS A 9 -1.35 20.63 -4.71
CA HIS A 9 -0.35 21.51 -5.31
C HIS A 9 0.99 20.83 -5.62
N ALA A 10 1.39 19.80 -4.87
CA ALA A 10 2.68 19.15 -5.06
C ALA A 10 2.77 18.42 -6.40
N GLY A 11 3.92 18.52 -7.05
CA GLY A 11 4.15 17.95 -8.38
C GLY A 11 3.37 18.63 -9.50
N ARG A 12 2.72 19.78 -9.24
CA ARG A 12 1.92 20.52 -10.23
C ARG A 12 2.51 21.92 -10.44
N SER A 13 2.87 22.19 -11.68
CA SER A 13 3.30 23.51 -12.11
C SER A 13 2.44 23.97 -13.30
N ILE A 14 2.19 25.28 -13.39
CA ILE A 14 1.60 25.85 -14.59
C ILE A 14 2.59 25.65 -15.75
N ASP A 15 2.10 25.12 -16.85
CA ASP A 15 2.93 24.95 -18.05
C ASP A 15 3.35 26.29 -18.62
N PRO A 16 4.65 26.61 -18.70
CA PRO A 16 5.10 27.95 -19.11
C PRO A 16 4.79 28.30 -20.57
N ALA A 17 4.61 27.30 -21.43
CA ALA A 17 4.35 27.51 -22.86
C ALA A 17 2.85 27.79 -23.13
N SER A 18 1.95 26.99 -22.53
CA SER A 18 0.52 27.11 -22.75
C SER A 18 -0.24 27.88 -21.66
N GLN A 19 0.40 28.13 -20.52
CA GLN A 19 -0.23 28.66 -19.29
C GLN A 19 -1.36 27.74 -18.75
N ALA A 20 -1.33 26.47 -19.10
CA ALA A 20 -2.31 25.48 -18.63
C ALA A 20 -2.12 25.21 -17.14
N VAL A 21 -3.25 25.23 -16.38
CA VAL A 21 -3.29 24.94 -14.94
C VAL A 21 -3.12 23.44 -14.67
N ALA A 22 -3.68 22.58 -15.51
CA ALA A 22 -3.47 21.14 -15.43
C ALA A 22 -2.11 20.78 -16.05
N PRO A 23 -1.28 19.96 -15.38
CA PRO A 23 0.00 19.53 -15.94
C PRO A 23 -0.18 18.81 -17.29
N PRO A 24 0.65 19.06 -18.29
CA PRO A 24 0.61 18.36 -19.56
C PRO A 24 1.01 16.89 -19.40
N ILE A 25 0.55 16.03 -20.32
CA ILE A 25 1.01 14.65 -20.43
C ILE A 25 2.17 14.59 -21.42
N ILE A 26 3.36 14.29 -20.97
CA ILE A 26 4.59 14.23 -21.76
C ILE A 26 4.90 12.77 -22.11
N LEU A 27 4.44 12.33 -23.29
CA LEU A 27 4.64 10.95 -23.77
C LEU A 27 6.00 10.72 -24.43
N SER A 28 6.83 11.78 -24.60
CA SER A 28 8.13 11.65 -25.25
C SER A 28 9.01 10.63 -24.53
N THR A 29 9.58 9.69 -25.27
CA THR A 29 10.55 8.72 -24.75
C THR A 29 11.96 9.28 -24.71
N THR A 30 12.26 10.28 -25.53
CA THR A 30 13.59 10.88 -25.67
C THR A 30 13.48 12.40 -25.61
N PHE A 31 14.55 13.04 -25.12
CA PHE A 31 14.64 14.49 -24.96
C PHE A 31 15.89 15.01 -25.65
N GLN A 32 15.84 16.26 -26.13
CA GLN A 32 16.98 16.93 -26.76
C GLN A 32 18.11 17.13 -25.74
N HIS A 33 19.30 16.87 -26.17
CA HIS A 33 20.54 17.15 -25.43
C HIS A 33 21.62 17.78 -26.33
N ALA A 34 22.65 18.32 -25.74
CA ALA A 34 23.80 18.85 -26.49
C ALA A 34 24.62 17.74 -27.17
N PRO A 35 25.45 18.06 -28.22
CA PRO A 35 26.24 17.05 -28.91
C PRO A 35 27.22 16.27 -28.02
N ASP A 36 27.65 16.85 -26.92
CA ASP A 36 28.50 16.21 -25.89
C ASP A 36 27.70 15.36 -24.86
N SER A 37 26.41 15.14 -25.13
CA SER A 37 25.47 14.42 -24.26
C SER A 37 25.15 15.12 -22.94
N THR A 38 25.47 16.39 -22.77
CA THR A 38 24.98 17.18 -21.63
C THR A 38 23.50 17.51 -21.80
N TYR A 39 22.73 17.46 -20.73
CA TYR A 39 21.31 17.77 -20.71
C TYR A 39 20.91 18.46 -19.40
N GLU A 40 19.88 19.31 -19.45
CA GLU A 40 19.46 20.11 -18.30
C GLU A 40 18.57 19.31 -17.33
N ASN A 41 17.57 18.60 -17.85
CA ASN A 41 16.54 17.97 -17.00
C ASN A 41 16.32 16.50 -17.32
N TYR A 42 16.08 16.15 -18.57
CA TYR A 42 15.67 14.82 -19.01
C TYR A 42 16.51 14.36 -20.21
N LEU A 43 16.79 13.07 -20.26
CA LEU A 43 17.49 12.43 -21.37
C LEU A 43 16.61 11.38 -22.05
N TYR A 44 16.01 10.52 -21.25
CA TYR A 44 15.23 9.37 -21.70
C TYR A 44 14.19 8.96 -20.64
N SER A 45 12.95 8.70 -21.06
CA SER A 45 11.80 8.50 -20.14
C SER A 45 11.97 7.33 -19.16
N ARG A 46 12.71 6.27 -19.54
CA ARG A 46 13.02 5.18 -18.59
C ARG A 46 13.89 5.68 -17.43
N TYR A 47 14.77 6.66 -17.66
CA TYR A 47 15.61 7.26 -16.62
C TYR A 47 14.81 8.25 -15.79
N ASP A 48 14.11 9.18 -16.44
CA ASP A 48 13.25 10.16 -15.82
C ASP A 48 12.23 10.73 -16.81
N ASN A 49 11.06 11.15 -16.28
CA ASN A 49 9.99 11.74 -17.07
C ASN A 49 9.24 12.78 -16.23
N PRO A 50 8.81 13.93 -16.80
CA PRO A 50 8.14 14.99 -16.03
C PRO A 50 6.94 14.52 -15.22
N ASN A 51 6.07 13.69 -15.79
CA ASN A 51 4.86 13.20 -15.10
C ASN A 51 5.22 12.22 -13.96
N ARG A 52 6.24 11.38 -14.15
CA ARG A 52 6.71 10.47 -13.11
C ARG A 52 7.35 11.25 -11.95
N ARG A 53 8.24 12.21 -12.25
CA ARG A 53 8.86 13.07 -11.23
C ARG A 53 7.81 13.80 -10.40
N ALA A 54 6.80 14.38 -11.05
CA ALA A 54 5.70 15.09 -10.40
C ALA A 54 4.92 14.16 -9.43
N LEU A 55 4.65 12.92 -9.83
CA LEU A 55 4.02 11.92 -8.97
C LEU A 55 4.93 11.53 -7.79
N GLU A 56 6.22 11.27 -8.05
CA GLU A 56 7.22 10.90 -7.05
C GLU A 56 7.36 11.99 -5.98
N GLU A 57 7.43 13.26 -6.38
CA GLU A 57 7.48 14.43 -5.47
C GLU A 57 6.21 14.55 -4.62
N CYS A 58 5.04 14.40 -5.23
CA CYS A 58 3.77 14.52 -4.53
C CYS A 58 3.63 13.45 -3.43
N VAL A 59 3.88 12.18 -3.77
CA VAL A 59 3.72 11.08 -2.79
C VAL A 59 4.81 11.13 -1.73
N ALA A 60 6.05 11.45 -2.09
CA ALA A 60 7.14 11.63 -1.12
C ALA A 60 6.77 12.67 -0.06
N GLY A 61 6.27 13.83 -0.48
CA GLY A 61 5.86 14.87 0.46
C GLY A 61 4.61 14.49 1.27
N LEU A 62 3.67 13.71 0.71
CA LEU A 62 2.54 13.19 1.47
C LEU A 62 2.99 12.22 2.56
N GLU A 63 3.97 11.36 2.33
CA GLU A 63 4.54 10.45 3.34
C GLU A 63 5.51 11.13 4.32
N GLY A 64 5.97 12.35 4.01
CA GLY A 64 7.00 13.03 4.81
C GLY A 64 8.42 12.52 4.52
N GLY A 65 8.62 11.85 3.39
CA GLY A 65 9.93 11.41 2.92
C GLY A 65 10.67 12.45 2.09
N THR A 66 11.93 12.19 1.81
CA THR A 66 12.79 13.10 1.04
C THR A 66 12.78 12.79 -0.45
N ALA A 67 12.45 11.55 -0.86
CA ALA A 67 12.36 11.15 -2.27
C ALA A 67 11.37 9.99 -2.47
N GLY A 68 10.72 10.01 -3.64
CA GLY A 68 9.84 8.94 -4.12
C GLY A 68 10.39 8.26 -5.37
N LEU A 69 10.01 7.01 -5.59
CA LEU A 69 10.33 6.21 -6.77
C LEU A 69 9.07 5.48 -7.25
N ALA A 70 8.56 5.84 -8.42
CA ALA A 70 7.37 5.22 -8.98
C ALA A 70 7.70 3.99 -9.85
N PHE A 71 6.86 2.96 -9.75
CA PHE A 71 7.00 1.68 -10.44
C PHE A 71 5.71 1.30 -11.17
N ALA A 72 5.81 0.43 -12.17
CA ALA A 72 4.69 -0.03 -12.99
C ALA A 72 3.65 -0.84 -12.19
N SER A 73 3.97 -1.31 -10.99
CA SER A 73 3.04 -2.00 -10.09
C SER A 73 3.58 -2.01 -8.66
N GLY A 74 2.70 -2.27 -7.68
CA GLY A 74 3.12 -2.48 -6.29
C GLY A 74 4.14 -3.60 -6.15
N MET A 75 3.96 -4.71 -6.87
CA MET A 75 4.94 -5.80 -6.85
C MET A 75 6.30 -5.43 -7.45
N ALA A 76 6.34 -4.56 -8.47
CA ALA A 76 7.61 -4.04 -9.00
C ALA A 76 8.33 -3.16 -7.96
N ALA A 77 7.59 -2.38 -7.17
CA ALA A 77 8.13 -1.63 -6.04
C ALA A 77 8.69 -2.56 -4.94
N ALA A 78 7.93 -3.59 -4.56
CA ALA A 78 8.38 -4.60 -3.59
C ALA A 78 9.64 -5.35 -4.07
N MET A 79 9.68 -5.74 -5.35
CA MET A 79 10.86 -6.37 -5.95
C MET A 79 12.10 -5.47 -5.88
N ALA A 80 11.95 -4.16 -6.07
CA ALA A 80 13.07 -3.22 -5.97
C ALA A 80 13.73 -3.24 -4.58
N VAL A 81 12.94 -3.35 -3.53
CA VAL A 81 13.44 -3.47 -2.14
C VAL A 81 14.18 -4.79 -1.96
N VAL A 82 13.54 -5.91 -2.32
CA VAL A 82 14.10 -7.26 -2.12
C VAL A 82 15.36 -7.48 -2.97
N HIS A 83 15.39 -6.93 -4.19
CA HIS A 83 16.56 -7.05 -5.08
C HIS A 83 17.82 -6.35 -4.54
N GLY A 84 17.67 -5.43 -3.59
CA GLY A 84 18.80 -4.82 -2.88
C GLY A 84 19.53 -5.77 -1.91
N LEU A 85 18.99 -6.96 -1.66
CA LEU A 85 19.55 -7.99 -0.78
C LEU A 85 20.48 -8.94 -1.53
N LYS A 86 21.29 -9.68 -0.79
CA LYS A 86 22.25 -10.66 -1.32
C LYS A 86 21.82 -12.08 -0.98
N SER A 87 22.35 -13.06 -1.72
CA SER A 87 22.23 -14.48 -1.35
C SER A 87 22.78 -14.69 0.08
N GLY A 88 22.04 -15.41 0.91
CA GLY A 88 22.33 -15.63 2.33
C GLY A 88 21.79 -14.56 3.27
N ASP A 89 21.27 -13.43 2.75
CA ASP A 89 20.57 -12.47 3.57
C ASP A 89 19.21 -13.03 4.04
N HIS A 90 18.79 -12.58 5.22
CA HIS A 90 17.54 -13.01 5.83
C HIS A 90 16.52 -11.87 5.88
N VAL A 91 15.26 -12.19 5.57
CA VAL A 91 14.10 -11.30 5.63
C VAL A 91 13.11 -11.83 6.66
N ILE A 92 12.57 -10.94 7.49
CA ILE A 92 11.41 -11.25 8.34
C ILE A 92 10.20 -10.51 7.76
N ALA A 93 9.07 -11.21 7.60
CA ALA A 93 7.82 -10.67 7.08
C ALA A 93 6.61 -11.15 7.91
N PRO A 94 5.44 -10.45 7.84
CA PRO A 94 4.25 -10.90 8.54
C PRO A 94 3.75 -12.25 8.03
N ALA A 95 3.25 -13.09 8.94
CA ALA A 95 2.62 -14.36 8.58
C ALA A 95 1.35 -14.17 7.73
N ASP A 96 0.69 -13.04 7.90
CA ASP A 96 -0.56 -12.62 7.23
C ASP A 96 -0.35 -11.46 6.24
N CYS A 97 0.85 -11.30 5.68
CA CYS A 97 1.09 -10.32 4.62
C CYS A 97 0.39 -10.71 3.31
N TYR A 98 0.28 -9.75 2.40
CA TYR A 98 -0.21 -9.99 1.04
C TYR A 98 0.45 -11.24 0.43
N PHE A 99 -0.36 -12.21 0.01
CA PHE A 99 0.13 -13.56 -0.35
C PHE A 99 1.21 -13.55 -1.44
N THR A 100 1.21 -12.56 -2.35
CA THR A 100 2.24 -12.46 -3.39
C THR A 100 3.60 -12.02 -2.83
N ILE A 101 3.65 -11.28 -1.71
CA ILE A 101 4.91 -10.98 -1.02
C ILE A 101 5.53 -12.28 -0.48
N ARG A 102 4.72 -13.16 0.11
CA ARG A 102 5.20 -14.48 0.54
C ARG A 102 5.81 -15.25 -0.64
N ARG A 103 5.10 -15.33 -1.77
CA ARG A 103 5.59 -15.99 -2.98
C ARG A 103 6.85 -15.35 -3.55
N LEU A 104 6.93 -14.02 -3.53
CA LEU A 104 8.12 -13.28 -3.92
C LEU A 104 9.34 -13.75 -3.11
N LEU A 105 9.21 -13.81 -1.79
CA LEU A 105 10.31 -14.18 -0.89
C LEU A 105 10.67 -15.66 -0.97
N THR A 106 9.68 -16.55 -1.09
CA THR A 106 9.91 -18.02 -1.02
C THR A 106 10.13 -18.66 -2.37
N GLU A 107 9.33 -18.32 -3.40
CA GLU A 107 9.38 -18.97 -4.70
C GLU A 107 10.39 -18.30 -5.65
N LEU A 108 10.41 -16.96 -5.70
CA LEU A 108 11.28 -16.25 -6.62
C LEU A 108 12.69 -16.03 -6.03
N TYR A 109 12.79 -15.37 -4.89
CA TYR A 109 14.09 -15.05 -4.30
C TYR A 109 14.66 -16.15 -3.40
N GLY A 110 13.82 -17.08 -2.91
CA GLY A 110 14.29 -18.29 -2.25
C GLY A 110 15.21 -19.12 -3.15
N GLY A 111 14.90 -19.20 -4.45
CA GLY A 111 15.75 -19.85 -5.44
C GLY A 111 17.11 -19.15 -5.65
N TRP A 112 17.24 -17.89 -5.25
CA TRP A 112 18.49 -17.11 -5.30
C TRP A 112 19.26 -17.16 -3.97
N GLY A 113 18.76 -17.93 -3.00
CA GLY A 113 19.39 -18.12 -1.71
C GLY A 113 19.00 -17.06 -0.68
N LEU A 114 17.92 -16.31 -0.88
CA LEU A 114 17.33 -15.47 0.15
C LEU A 114 16.61 -16.33 1.18
N GLU A 115 16.81 -16.07 2.47
CA GLU A 115 16.11 -16.75 3.54
C GLU A 115 14.96 -15.88 4.05
N ALA A 116 13.79 -16.47 4.32
CA ALA A 116 12.62 -15.75 4.83
C ALA A 116 12.01 -16.45 6.04
N THR A 117 11.68 -15.66 7.06
CA THR A 117 10.90 -16.11 8.23
C THR A 117 9.62 -15.29 8.32
N PHE A 118 8.49 -15.98 8.53
CA PHE A 118 7.18 -15.34 8.67
C PHE A 118 6.71 -15.45 10.11
N VAL A 119 6.37 -14.32 10.72
CA VAL A 119 5.96 -14.23 12.13
C VAL A 119 4.66 -13.44 12.29
N ASP A 120 3.95 -13.67 13.39
CA ASP A 120 2.91 -12.73 13.83
C ASP A 120 3.60 -11.43 14.29
N MET A 121 3.50 -10.37 13.48
CA MET A 121 4.13 -9.07 13.79
C MET A 121 3.46 -8.33 14.95
N SER A 122 2.32 -8.81 15.45
CA SER A 122 1.71 -8.31 16.67
C SER A 122 2.37 -8.87 17.94
N ASP A 123 3.17 -9.94 17.81
CA ASP A 123 4.00 -10.53 18.86
C ASP A 123 5.47 -10.09 18.69
N LEU A 124 5.84 -9.04 19.41
CA LEU A 124 7.20 -8.48 19.34
C LEU A 124 8.28 -9.45 19.90
N ASP A 125 7.91 -10.37 20.78
CA ASP A 125 8.87 -11.36 21.30
C ASP A 125 9.14 -12.46 20.25
N ALA A 126 8.10 -12.90 19.53
CA ALA A 126 8.27 -13.76 18.37
C ALA A 126 9.13 -13.09 17.28
N LEU A 127 8.92 -11.79 17.02
CA LEU A 127 9.75 -11.03 16.09
C LEU A 127 11.22 -10.98 16.53
N ARG A 128 11.49 -10.64 17.81
CA ARG A 128 12.86 -10.61 18.34
C ARG A 128 13.54 -11.98 18.24
N ALA A 129 12.82 -13.05 18.55
CA ALA A 129 13.35 -14.42 18.45
C ALA A 129 13.67 -14.85 17.00
N ALA A 130 13.00 -14.27 16.00
CA ALA A 130 13.24 -14.53 14.60
C ALA A 130 14.47 -13.81 14.02
N VAL A 131 15.00 -12.79 14.71
CA VAL A 131 16.18 -12.02 14.25
C VAL A 131 17.42 -12.91 14.22
N ARG A 132 18.18 -12.84 13.13
CA ARG A 132 19.44 -13.58 12.91
C ARG A 132 20.58 -12.61 12.57
N PRO A 133 21.84 -13.02 12.71
CA PRO A 133 22.98 -12.19 12.28
C PRO A 133 22.94 -11.80 10.78
N THR A 134 22.23 -12.60 9.96
CA THR A 134 22.02 -12.37 8.53
C THR A 134 20.75 -11.57 8.21
N THR A 135 19.95 -11.17 9.21
CA THR A 135 18.75 -10.36 8.97
C THR A 135 19.15 -8.98 8.41
N ARG A 136 18.58 -8.62 7.25
CA ARG A 136 18.85 -7.36 6.56
C ARG A 136 17.59 -6.57 6.23
N LEU A 137 16.43 -7.21 6.30
CA LEU A 137 15.15 -6.59 6.01
C LEU A 137 14.09 -7.11 6.99
N ILE A 138 13.34 -6.18 7.59
CA ILE A 138 12.06 -6.46 8.23
C ILE A 138 10.98 -5.77 7.39
N TRP A 139 10.16 -6.58 6.73
CA TRP A 139 9.01 -6.13 5.96
C TRP A 139 7.79 -6.10 6.86
N THR A 140 7.06 -5.01 6.93
CA THR A 140 5.79 -4.90 7.63
C THR A 140 4.67 -4.56 6.67
N GLU A 141 3.44 -4.97 7.02
CA GLU A 141 2.20 -4.58 6.36
C GLU A 141 1.17 -4.33 7.44
N THR A 142 0.70 -3.10 7.58
CA THR A 142 -0.21 -2.74 8.65
C THR A 142 -1.14 -1.58 8.26
N PRO A 143 -2.48 -1.78 8.31
CA PRO A 143 -3.18 -3.04 8.61
C PRO A 143 -2.88 -4.16 7.62
N SER A 144 -2.84 -5.42 8.09
CA SER A 144 -2.55 -6.58 7.25
C SER A 144 -3.74 -7.04 6.39
N ASN A 145 -3.46 -7.83 5.36
CA ASN A 145 -4.44 -8.33 4.41
C ASN A 145 -4.54 -9.87 4.47
N PRO A 146 -5.69 -10.47 4.85
CA PRO A 146 -7.01 -9.84 4.98
C PRO A 146 -7.44 -9.55 6.43
N GLY A 147 -6.66 -9.90 7.43
CA GLY A 147 -7.08 -9.94 8.84
C GLY A 147 -7.16 -8.58 9.54
N LEU A 148 -6.68 -7.50 8.94
CA LEU A 148 -6.55 -6.16 9.53
C LEU A 148 -5.79 -6.17 10.88
N PHE A 149 -4.79 -7.03 10.99
CA PHE A 149 -3.91 -7.03 12.15
C PHE A 149 -2.98 -5.82 12.10
N LEU A 150 -2.69 -5.27 13.26
CA LEU A 150 -1.82 -4.10 13.37
C LEU A 150 -0.48 -4.49 13.97
N THR A 151 0.56 -3.89 13.41
CA THR A 151 1.93 -3.99 13.87
C THR A 151 2.32 -2.66 14.50
N ASP A 152 2.93 -2.68 15.69
CA ASP A 152 3.53 -1.48 16.31
C ASP A 152 4.79 -1.11 15.54
N LEU A 153 4.65 -0.15 14.61
CA LEU A 153 5.72 0.22 13.68
C LEU A 153 6.95 0.79 14.39
N ALA A 154 6.75 1.57 15.46
CA ALA A 154 7.87 2.16 16.18
C ALA A 154 8.72 1.07 16.86
N ALA A 155 8.07 0.09 17.49
CA ALA A 155 8.76 -1.03 18.12
C ALA A 155 9.46 -1.94 17.10
N VAL A 156 8.82 -2.19 15.94
CA VAL A 156 9.44 -3.01 14.88
C VAL A 156 10.61 -2.30 14.22
N ALA A 157 10.52 -0.99 13.97
CA ALA A 157 11.63 -0.20 13.44
C ALA A 157 12.84 -0.22 14.40
N GLU A 158 12.61 -0.10 15.71
CA GLU A 158 13.66 -0.22 16.71
C GLU A 158 14.35 -1.61 16.68
N ILE A 159 13.55 -2.69 16.59
CA ILE A 159 14.09 -4.06 16.48
C ILE A 159 14.92 -4.22 15.19
N ALA A 160 14.42 -3.69 14.05
CA ALA A 160 15.13 -3.73 12.78
C ALA A 160 16.49 -3.02 12.87
N HIS A 161 16.52 -1.80 13.39
CA HIS A 161 17.72 -1.00 13.50
C HIS A 161 18.75 -1.61 14.46
N ASN A 162 18.30 -2.19 15.58
CA ASN A 162 19.17 -2.90 16.51
C ASN A 162 19.80 -4.15 15.87
N ALA A 163 19.16 -4.74 14.87
CA ALA A 163 19.68 -5.85 14.08
C ALA A 163 20.54 -5.41 12.87
N GLY A 164 20.66 -4.11 12.61
CA GLY A 164 21.31 -3.58 11.41
C GLY A 164 20.51 -3.87 10.12
N ALA A 165 19.20 -4.06 10.25
CA ALA A 165 18.27 -4.33 9.15
C ALA A 165 17.47 -3.07 8.78
N ILE A 166 17.01 -3.02 7.51
CA ILE A 166 16.11 -1.99 7.00
C ILE A 166 14.68 -2.35 7.42
N CYS A 167 13.92 -1.35 7.87
CA CYS A 167 12.49 -1.48 8.16
C CYS A 167 11.65 -0.91 7.00
N VAL A 168 10.84 -1.74 6.39
CA VAL A 168 9.92 -1.36 5.29
C VAL A 168 8.48 -1.55 5.74
N CYS A 169 7.65 -0.55 5.44
CA CYS A 169 6.20 -0.66 5.67
C CYS A 169 5.43 -0.58 4.35
N ASP A 170 4.66 -1.61 4.04
CA ASP A 170 3.58 -1.50 3.08
C ASP A 170 2.42 -0.73 3.73
N ASN A 171 2.27 0.54 3.35
CA ASN A 171 1.28 1.49 3.87
C ASN A 171 0.06 1.63 2.93
N THR A 172 -0.13 0.68 2.04
CA THR A 172 -1.17 0.73 0.99
C THR A 172 -2.57 0.90 1.57
N TRP A 173 -2.89 0.19 2.67
CA TRP A 173 -4.23 0.23 3.25
C TRP A 173 -4.50 1.47 4.09
N ALA A 174 -3.49 1.95 4.80
CA ALA A 174 -3.62 3.15 5.63
C ALA A 174 -3.49 4.45 4.84
N THR A 175 -2.74 4.48 3.76
CA THR A 175 -2.39 5.68 2.99
C THR A 175 -1.56 6.70 3.79
N PRO A 176 -0.92 7.67 3.12
CA PRO A 176 -0.17 8.73 3.82
C PRO A 176 -1.04 9.63 4.71
N LEU A 177 -2.36 9.51 4.62
CA LEU A 177 -3.30 10.36 5.39
C LEU A 177 -3.68 9.76 6.73
N LEU A 178 -3.65 8.44 6.85
CA LEU A 178 -4.04 7.75 8.07
C LEU A 178 -2.85 7.28 8.90
N GLN A 179 -1.71 7.02 8.28
CA GLN A 179 -0.53 6.51 8.98
C GLN A 179 0.76 7.04 8.33
N LYS A 180 1.77 7.32 9.14
CA LYS A 180 3.06 7.90 8.76
C LYS A 180 4.24 7.00 9.18
N PRO A 181 4.51 5.92 8.44
CA PRO A 181 5.54 4.96 8.86
C PRO A 181 6.94 5.56 8.98
N LEU A 182 7.30 6.55 8.14
CA LEU A 182 8.61 7.21 8.24
C LEU A 182 8.78 7.99 9.55
N GLU A 183 7.69 8.62 10.04
CA GLU A 183 7.70 9.32 11.34
C GLU A 183 7.80 8.33 12.51
N LEU A 184 7.32 7.08 12.31
CA LEU A 184 7.38 5.99 13.28
C LEU A 184 8.68 5.18 13.22
N GLY A 185 9.62 5.57 12.37
CA GLY A 185 10.97 4.99 12.33
C GLY A 185 11.26 4.09 11.13
N CYS A 186 10.28 3.76 10.28
CA CYS A 186 10.57 3.01 9.06
C CYS A 186 11.52 3.76 8.11
N ASP A 187 12.31 3.02 7.35
CA ASP A 187 13.28 3.57 6.39
C ASP A 187 12.65 3.77 5.01
N ILE A 188 11.73 2.86 4.66
CA ILE A 188 11.02 2.87 3.37
C ILE A 188 9.53 2.67 3.63
N VAL A 189 8.71 3.45 2.91
CA VAL A 189 7.28 3.19 2.74
C VAL A 189 7.03 2.70 1.33
N MET A 190 6.26 1.64 1.21
CA MET A 190 5.77 1.09 -0.05
C MET A 190 4.28 1.35 -0.19
N HIS A 191 3.84 1.65 -1.41
CA HIS A 191 2.43 1.65 -1.80
C HIS A 191 2.20 0.89 -3.10
N SER A 192 1.12 0.13 -3.15
CA SER A 192 0.44 -0.12 -4.41
C SER A 192 -0.42 1.09 -4.75
N THR A 193 0.04 1.95 -5.67
CA THR A 193 -0.72 3.15 -6.06
C THR A 193 -2.02 2.80 -6.76
N THR A 194 -2.14 1.56 -7.25
CA THR A 194 -3.36 0.92 -7.79
C THR A 194 -4.57 1.08 -6.87
N LYS A 195 -4.35 1.18 -5.56
CA LYS A 195 -5.39 1.17 -4.52
C LYS A 195 -5.88 2.60 -4.25
N TYR A 196 -5.99 3.01 -3.01
CA TYR A 196 -6.50 4.33 -2.61
C TYR A 196 -5.85 5.53 -3.33
N LEU A 197 -4.56 5.46 -3.66
CA LEU A 197 -3.87 6.58 -4.30
C LEU A 197 -4.46 6.87 -5.69
N ALA A 198 -4.68 5.86 -6.51
CA ALA A 198 -5.43 5.98 -7.77
C ALA A 198 -6.94 6.05 -7.52
N GLY A 199 -7.50 5.10 -6.77
CA GLY A 199 -8.86 5.11 -6.26
C GLY A 199 -10.00 4.97 -7.27
N HIS A 200 -9.73 4.56 -8.52
CA HIS A 200 -10.75 4.52 -9.59
C HIS A 200 -10.74 3.21 -10.40
N SER A 201 -10.07 2.16 -9.93
CA SER A 201 -9.98 0.84 -10.59
C SER A 201 -9.45 0.85 -12.03
N ASP A 202 -8.73 1.90 -12.44
CA ASP A 202 -8.37 2.21 -13.84
C ASP A 202 -6.86 2.25 -14.11
N VAL A 203 -5.97 2.18 -13.08
CA VAL A 203 -4.53 2.25 -13.25
C VAL A 203 -3.78 1.34 -12.29
N LEU A 204 -2.72 0.69 -12.79
CA LEU A 204 -1.74 -0.05 -11.99
C LEU A 204 -0.55 0.84 -11.68
N GLY A 205 0.02 0.68 -10.47
CA GLY A 205 1.26 1.34 -10.13
C GLY A 205 1.78 0.95 -8.75
N GLY A 206 3.02 1.32 -8.51
CA GLY A 206 3.70 1.17 -7.22
C GLY A 206 4.50 2.41 -6.87
N MET A 207 4.80 2.58 -5.60
CA MET A 207 5.60 3.69 -5.10
C MET A 207 6.46 3.22 -3.93
N LEU A 208 7.71 3.65 -3.92
CA LEU A 208 8.55 3.66 -2.73
C LEU A 208 8.81 5.10 -2.32
N VAL A 209 8.79 5.34 -1.02
CA VAL A 209 9.21 6.61 -0.43
C VAL A 209 10.29 6.31 0.58
N VAL A 210 11.42 7.01 0.48
CA VAL A 210 12.53 6.86 1.43
C VAL A 210 12.60 8.04 2.39
N LYS A 211 13.00 7.74 3.62
CA LYS A 211 13.14 8.73 4.67
C LYS A 211 14.25 9.72 4.35
N ASP A 212 15.42 9.19 4.01
CA ASP A 212 16.62 9.96 3.71
C ASP A 212 17.15 9.64 2.32
N ALA A 213 17.21 10.65 1.47
CA ALA A 213 17.90 10.61 0.18
C ALA A 213 18.93 11.72 0.16
N PRO A 214 20.08 11.55 -0.52
CA PRO A 214 21.09 12.62 -0.61
C PRO A 214 20.50 13.82 -1.33
N LYS A 215 20.72 15.00 -0.77
CA LYS A 215 20.36 16.28 -1.41
C LYS A 215 21.29 16.63 -2.58
N ASP A 216 22.44 15.96 -2.70
CA ASP A 216 23.46 16.18 -3.72
C ASP A 216 23.90 14.82 -4.30
N SER A 217 23.51 14.55 -5.53
CA SER A 217 23.87 13.34 -6.28
C SER A 217 25.38 13.21 -6.61
N LEU A 218 26.21 14.14 -6.13
CA LEU A 218 27.66 14.17 -6.36
C LEU A 218 28.47 13.73 -5.12
N LYS A 219 27.83 13.43 -3.99
CA LYS A 219 28.53 12.87 -2.82
C LYS A 219 28.18 11.40 -2.68
N GLU A 220 29.21 10.57 -2.75
CA GLU A 220 29.17 9.14 -2.47
C GLU A 220 28.39 8.85 -1.19
N GLN A 221 27.43 7.87 -1.29
CA GLN A 221 26.78 7.14 -0.21
C GLN A 221 25.54 7.77 0.46
N SER A 222 24.40 7.74 -0.23
CA SER A 222 23.24 7.13 0.43
C SER A 222 22.96 5.81 -0.31
N ASP A 223 23.49 4.78 0.22
CA ASP A 223 23.52 3.47 -0.42
C ASP A 223 22.11 2.95 -0.77
N LEU A 224 21.08 3.31 -0.01
CA LEU A 224 19.71 2.80 -0.18
C LEU A 224 18.96 3.45 -1.35
N TYR A 225 18.82 4.77 -1.38
CA TYR A 225 18.09 5.46 -2.45
C TYR A 225 18.72 5.23 -3.81
N ASP A 226 20.05 5.33 -3.90
CA ASP A 226 20.78 5.17 -5.16
C ASP A 226 20.65 3.76 -5.72
N ARG A 227 20.65 2.72 -4.87
CA ARG A 227 20.38 1.34 -5.28
C ARG A 227 18.95 1.17 -5.80
N LEU A 228 17.96 1.71 -5.12
CA LEU A 228 16.57 1.65 -5.55
C LEU A 228 16.36 2.42 -6.86
N LYS A 229 16.98 3.60 -7.02
CA LYS A 229 16.94 4.41 -8.24
C LYS A 229 17.64 3.71 -9.39
N LEU A 230 18.79 3.10 -9.15
CA LEU A 230 19.50 2.29 -10.14
C LEU A 230 18.65 1.11 -10.61
N TYR A 231 18.02 0.40 -9.67
CA TYR A 231 17.10 -0.70 -9.99
C TYR A 231 15.93 -0.20 -10.85
N GLN A 232 15.24 0.88 -10.47
CA GLN A 232 14.15 1.49 -11.24
C GLN A 232 14.60 1.74 -12.70
N LYS A 233 15.78 2.32 -12.86
CA LYS A 233 16.38 2.70 -14.16
C LYS A 233 16.71 1.49 -15.05
N ILE A 234 17.32 0.44 -14.46
CA ILE A 234 17.84 -0.72 -15.19
C ILE A 234 16.77 -1.75 -15.45
N SER A 235 15.94 -2.07 -14.44
CA SER A 235 14.84 -3.04 -14.59
C SER A 235 13.79 -2.57 -15.60
N GLY A 236 13.68 -1.24 -15.79
CA GLY A 236 12.70 -0.65 -16.68
C GLY A 236 11.24 -0.78 -16.18
N ALA A 237 11.04 -1.20 -14.94
CA ALA A 237 9.72 -1.36 -14.33
C ALA A 237 9.09 0.00 -13.93
N VAL A 238 9.15 0.97 -14.85
CA VAL A 238 8.61 2.34 -14.66
C VAL A 238 7.20 2.45 -15.21
N PRO A 239 6.30 3.21 -14.55
CA PRO A 239 4.96 3.44 -15.06
C PRO A 239 4.98 4.37 -16.27
N SER A 240 3.94 4.30 -17.10
CA SER A 240 3.78 5.22 -18.22
C SER A 240 3.55 6.66 -17.72
N PRO A 241 3.89 7.68 -18.52
CA PRO A 241 3.58 9.08 -18.17
C PRO A 241 2.08 9.31 -17.97
N PHE A 242 1.23 8.60 -18.71
CA PHE A 242 -0.22 8.70 -18.59
C PHE A 242 -0.70 8.14 -17.25
N ASP A 243 -0.22 6.96 -16.84
CA ASP A 243 -0.55 6.37 -15.55
C ASP A 243 -0.09 7.28 -14.39
N CYS A 244 1.12 7.83 -14.48
CA CYS A 244 1.60 8.81 -13.49
C CYS A 244 0.68 10.04 -13.40
N TRP A 245 0.21 10.54 -14.54
CA TRP A 245 -0.70 11.67 -14.59
C TRP A 245 -2.06 11.35 -13.98
N LEU A 246 -2.63 10.16 -14.27
CA LEU A 246 -3.89 9.70 -13.68
C LEU A 246 -3.79 9.60 -12.16
N VAL A 247 -2.72 8.98 -11.63
CA VAL A 247 -2.52 8.88 -10.19
C VAL A 247 -2.35 10.26 -9.56
N LEU A 248 -1.51 11.13 -10.14
CA LEU A 248 -1.32 12.49 -9.64
C LEU A 248 -2.63 13.29 -9.63
N ARG A 249 -3.44 13.16 -10.70
CA ARG A 249 -4.78 13.77 -10.77
C ARG A 249 -5.67 13.29 -9.64
N SER A 250 -5.67 11.99 -9.37
CA SER A 250 -6.49 11.36 -8.34
C SER A 250 -6.08 11.77 -6.92
N LEU A 251 -4.79 11.97 -6.67
CA LEU A 251 -4.26 12.41 -5.37
C LEU A 251 -4.88 13.72 -4.88
N ALA A 252 -5.29 14.61 -5.80
CA ALA A 252 -5.91 15.89 -5.43
C ALA A 252 -7.21 15.73 -4.61
N THR A 253 -7.92 14.62 -4.77
CA THR A 253 -9.14 14.31 -4.02
C THR A 253 -8.94 13.19 -2.98
N LEU A 254 -7.71 12.72 -2.81
CA LEU A 254 -7.43 11.67 -1.84
C LEU A 254 -7.92 12.00 -0.43
N PRO A 255 -7.71 13.22 0.12
CA PRO A 255 -8.17 13.56 1.46
C PRO A 255 -9.69 13.41 1.64
N GLN A 256 -10.48 13.87 0.66
CA GLN A 256 -11.94 13.80 0.68
C GLN A 256 -12.42 12.34 0.53
N ARG A 257 -11.76 11.58 -0.34
CA ARG A 257 -12.10 10.14 -0.54
C ARG A 257 -11.81 9.34 0.72
N ILE A 258 -10.63 9.50 1.33
CA ILE A 258 -10.27 8.78 2.56
C ILE A 258 -11.20 9.15 3.72
N GLN A 259 -11.60 10.42 3.85
CA GLN A 259 -12.59 10.83 4.83
C GLN A 259 -13.90 10.04 4.66
N ALA A 260 -14.45 10.03 3.45
CA ALA A 260 -15.71 9.33 3.15
C ALA A 260 -15.58 7.80 3.32
N HIS A 261 -14.47 7.19 2.87
CA HIS A 261 -14.21 5.76 3.10
C HIS A 261 -14.23 5.40 4.58
N CYS A 262 -13.59 6.21 5.44
CA CYS A 262 -13.59 5.97 6.88
C CYS A 262 -14.99 6.13 7.49
N ASP A 263 -15.72 7.20 7.12
CA ASP A 263 -17.05 7.48 7.64
C ASP A 263 -18.03 6.34 7.29
N ASN A 264 -17.96 5.84 6.07
CA ASN A 264 -18.79 4.74 5.60
C ASN A 264 -18.40 3.40 6.25
N ALA A 265 -17.09 3.12 6.34
CA ALA A 265 -16.61 1.87 6.93
C ALA A 265 -16.96 1.74 8.41
N GLU A 266 -16.90 2.82 9.17
CA GLU A 266 -17.32 2.83 10.57
C GLU A 266 -18.79 2.44 10.73
N GLN A 267 -19.69 3.01 9.92
CA GLN A 267 -21.13 2.70 9.96
C GLN A 267 -21.42 1.26 9.53
N VAL A 268 -20.81 0.79 8.44
CA VAL A 268 -20.94 -0.60 7.97
C VAL A 268 -20.41 -1.59 9.00
N ALA A 269 -19.25 -1.30 9.62
CA ALA A 269 -18.66 -2.16 10.65
C ALA A 269 -19.57 -2.29 11.88
N GLN A 270 -20.18 -1.18 12.34
CA GLN A 270 -21.14 -1.18 13.46
C GLN A 270 -22.38 -2.01 13.15
N PHE A 271 -22.94 -1.87 11.94
CA PHE A 271 -24.06 -2.68 11.48
C PHE A 271 -23.70 -4.18 11.49
N LEU A 272 -22.58 -4.55 10.89
CA LEU A 272 -22.15 -5.96 10.79
C LEU A 272 -21.80 -6.56 12.16
N ALA A 273 -21.21 -5.77 13.07
CA ALA A 273 -20.87 -6.23 14.42
C ALA A 273 -22.12 -6.64 15.25
N SER A 274 -23.28 -6.05 14.95
CA SER A 274 -24.54 -6.38 15.61
C SER A 274 -25.38 -7.45 14.88
N HIS A 275 -24.94 -7.90 13.70
CA HIS A 275 -25.75 -8.77 12.85
C HIS A 275 -25.62 -10.25 13.25
N PRO A 276 -26.74 -11.01 13.47
CA PRO A 276 -26.71 -12.39 13.99
C PRO A 276 -26.00 -13.40 13.08
N LYS A 277 -25.90 -13.15 11.78
CA LYS A 277 -25.20 -13.99 10.80
C LYS A 277 -23.68 -13.74 10.73
N ILE A 278 -23.20 -12.72 11.42
CA ILE A 278 -21.76 -12.41 11.49
C ILE A 278 -21.21 -12.96 12.80
N GLU A 279 -20.11 -13.68 12.69
CA GLU A 279 -19.41 -14.24 13.84
C GLU A 279 -18.42 -13.23 14.42
N LYS A 280 -17.70 -12.55 13.52
CA LYS A 280 -16.64 -11.60 13.89
C LYS A 280 -16.48 -10.52 12.83
N VAL A 281 -16.21 -9.32 13.28
CA VAL A 281 -15.80 -8.20 12.41
C VAL A 281 -14.36 -7.82 12.73
N HIS A 282 -13.51 -7.84 11.72
CA HIS A 282 -12.15 -7.36 11.78
C HIS A 282 -12.12 -5.91 11.29
N TYR A 283 -12.17 -4.99 12.21
CA TYR A 283 -12.07 -3.56 11.96
C TYR A 283 -11.46 -2.86 13.18
N PRO A 284 -10.29 -2.23 13.06
CA PRO A 284 -9.61 -1.61 14.21
C PRO A 284 -10.38 -0.47 14.87
N GLY A 285 -11.40 0.07 14.19
CA GLY A 285 -12.27 1.11 14.71
C GLY A 285 -13.30 0.63 15.75
N LEU A 286 -13.54 -0.68 15.84
CA LEU A 286 -14.44 -1.22 16.86
C LEU A 286 -13.72 -1.32 18.21
N PRO A 287 -14.33 -0.84 19.32
CA PRO A 287 -13.68 -0.85 20.65
C PRO A 287 -13.26 -2.25 21.12
N GLU A 288 -13.97 -3.29 20.70
CA GLU A 288 -13.71 -4.68 21.07
C GLU A 288 -12.56 -5.31 20.27
N ASN A 289 -12.08 -4.62 19.22
CA ASN A 289 -10.96 -5.11 18.43
C ASN A 289 -9.65 -5.04 19.24
N ARG A 290 -8.91 -6.16 19.30
CA ARG A 290 -7.67 -6.26 20.09
C ARG A 290 -6.61 -5.20 19.72
N PHE A 291 -6.71 -4.61 18.54
CA PHE A 291 -5.78 -3.59 18.05
C PHE A 291 -6.32 -2.16 18.17
N HIS A 292 -7.49 -1.94 18.74
CA HIS A 292 -8.13 -0.63 18.80
C HIS A 292 -7.22 0.44 19.43
N ASP A 293 -6.61 0.13 20.56
CA ASP A 293 -5.73 1.07 21.26
C ASP A 293 -4.44 1.36 20.48
N LEU A 294 -3.87 0.37 19.80
CA LEU A 294 -2.73 0.58 18.91
C LEU A 294 -3.12 1.44 17.72
N ALA A 295 -4.27 1.16 17.09
CA ALA A 295 -4.78 1.96 15.99
C ALA A 295 -4.96 3.43 16.39
N LYS A 296 -5.52 3.72 17.55
CA LYS A 296 -5.69 5.09 18.06
C LYS A 296 -4.35 5.83 18.29
N ARG A 297 -3.29 5.13 18.63
CA ARG A 297 -1.96 5.74 18.81
C ARG A 297 -1.23 5.97 17.49
N GLN A 298 -1.42 5.07 16.52
CA GLN A 298 -0.60 4.98 15.32
C GLN A 298 -1.28 5.55 14.08
N MET A 299 -2.61 5.56 14.05
CA MET A 299 -3.41 5.96 12.89
C MET A 299 -4.30 7.17 13.22
N ALA A 300 -4.47 8.07 12.25
CA ALA A 300 -5.38 9.21 12.38
C ALA A 300 -6.86 8.77 12.36
N ARG A 301 -7.20 7.72 11.61
CA ARG A 301 -8.49 7.03 11.54
C ARG A 301 -8.28 5.58 11.13
N PHE A 302 -9.34 4.77 11.11
CA PHE A 302 -9.26 3.30 11.02
C PHE A 302 -9.36 2.73 9.59
N GLY A 303 -9.52 3.58 8.58
CA GLY A 303 -9.52 3.20 7.16
C GLY A 303 -10.87 2.75 6.62
N GLY A 304 -10.89 2.44 5.31
CA GLY A 304 -12.07 2.02 4.56
C GLY A 304 -12.16 0.50 4.31
N MET A 305 -11.26 -0.28 4.93
CA MET A 305 -11.27 -1.75 4.79
C MET A 305 -11.81 -2.40 6.05
N LEU A 306 -12.55 -3.47 5.87
CA LEU A 306 -12.93 -4.38 6.96
C LEU A 306 -13.04 -5.82 6.44
N SER A 307 -12.97 -6.79 7.33
CA SER A 307 -13.27 -8.19 7.01
C SER A 307 -14.27 -8.75 8.00
N VAL A 308 -15.10 -9.69 7.56
CA VAL A 308 -16.07 -10.37 8.40
C VAL A 308 -15.95 -11.86 8.30
N GLU A 309 -16.16 -12.57 9.41
CA GLU A 309 -16.36 -14.00 9.43
C GLU A 309 -17.86 -14.29 9.47
N VAL A 310 -18.38 -14.90 8.39
CA VAL A 310 -19.80 -15.22 8.24
C VAL A 310 -20.09 -16.55 8.92
N ARG A 311 -21.14 -16.60 9.78
CA ARG A 311 -21.60 -17.86 10.39
C ARG A 311 -22.08 -18.83 9.31
N GLY A 312 -21.63 -20.08 9.39
CA GLY A 312 -21.87 -21.09 8.37
C GLY A 312 -20.69 -21.35 7.45
N GLY A 313 -19.57 -20.62 7.67
CA GLY A 313 -18.29 -20.90 7.00
C GLY A 313 -18.28 -20.61 5.51
N TRP A 314 -17.67 -21.50 4.72
CA TRP A 314 -17.44 -21.32 3.28
C TRP A 314 -18.71 -21.02 2.49
N ASP A 315 -19.74 -21.87 2.60
CA ASP A 315 -20.95 -21.76 1.79
C ASP A 315 -21.71 -20.46 2.10
N ALA A 316 -21.76 -20.07 3.37
CA ALA A 316 -22.37 -18.82 3.81
C ALA A 316 -21.62 -17.59 3.30
N ALA A 317 -20.28 -17.61 3.31
CA ALA A 317 -19.46 -16.53 2.80
C ALA A 317 -19.62 -16.37 1.26
N VAL A 318 -19.63 -17.49 0.54
CA VAL A 318 -19.88 -17.48 -0.91
C VAL A 318 -21.30 -17.02 -1.22
N ALA A 319 -22.32 -17.45 -0.43
CA ALA A 319 -23.70 -17.00 -0.59
C ALA A 319 -23.83 -15.48 -0.35
N LEU A 320 -23.15 -14.91 0.63
CA LEU A 320 -23.10 -13.47 0.83
C LEU A 320 -22.57 -12.77 -0.41
N CYS A 321 -21.42 -13.22 -0.93
CA CYS A 321 -20.80 -12.63 -2.14
C CYS A 321 -21.72 -12.73 -3.38
N ALA A 322 -22.50 -13.80 -3.50
CA ALA A 322 -23.38 -14.03 -4.63
C ALA A 322 -24.69 -13.21 -4.57
N ASN A 323 -25.09 -12.70 -3.40
CA ASN A 323 -26.39 -12.07 -3.19
C ASN A 323 -26.35 -10.54 -3.03
N VAL A 324 -25.16 -9.93 -2.95
CA VAL A 324 -25.02 -8.47 -3.01
C VAL A 324 -25.43 -7.94 -4.38
N ARG A 325 -25.91 -6.71 -4.44
CA ARG A 325 -26.41 -6.05 -5.66
C ARG A 325 -25.70 -4.73 -5.96
N LEU A 326 -25.21 -4.08 -4.92
CA LEU A 326 -24.47 -2.82 -5.01
C LEU A 326 -22.97 -3.07 -4.94
N PHE A 327 -22.53 -3.88 -3.96
CA PHE A 327 -21.14 -4.31 -3.93
C PHE A 327 -20.79 -5.13 -5.16
N THR A 328 -19.61 -4.90 -5.72
CA THR A 328 -19.07 -5.74 -6.78
C THR A 328 -18.17 -6.84 -6.18
N CYS A 329 -18.46 -8.10 -6.53
CA CYS A 329 -17.58 -9.22 -6.16
C CYS A 329 -16.35 -9.18 -7.08
N ALA A 330 -15.24 -8.61 -6.59
CA ALA A 330 -14.01 -8.43 -7.35
C ALA A 330 -12.80 -8.35 -6.44
N THR A 331 -11.65 -8.73 -7.02
CA THR A 331 -10.34 -8.48 -6.41
C THR A 331 -10.02 -6.99 -6.46
N SER A 332 -9.21 -6.51 -5.56
CA SER A 332 -8.72 -5.14 -5.37
C SER A 332 -9.37 -4.46 -4.17
N LEU A 333 -9.12 -3.15 -4.01
CA LEU A 333 -9.64 -2.36 -2.90
C LEU A 333 -9.34 -0.86 -3.10
N GLY A 334 -10.00 -0.03 -2.30
CA GLY A 334 -9.65 1.40 -2.17
C GLY A 334 -10.13 2.27 -3.33
N ALA A 335 -11.04 1.74 -4.18
CA ALA A 335 -11.70 2.48 -5.23
C ALA A 335 -12.97 3.18 -4.73
N VAL A 336 -13.50 4.09 -5.54
CA VAL A 336 -14.74 4.83 -5.25
C VAL A 336 -15.95 3.91 -5.10
N GLU A 337 -15.98 2.79 -5.83
CA GLU A 337 -16.99 1.73 -5.69
C GLU A 337 -16.66 0.74 -4.57
N SER A 338 -17.69 0.21 -3.92
CA SER A 338 -17.56 -0.83 -2.91
C SER A 338 -17.33 -2.21 -3.52
N LEU A 339 -16.31 -2.91 -3.03
CA LEU A 339 -15.94 -4.26 -3.45
C LEU A 339 -16.03 -5.24 -2.29
N LEU A 340 -16.32 -6.49 -2.59
CA LEU A 340 -16.16 -7.58 -1.62
C LEU A 340 -15.61 -8.84 -2.28
N GLU A 341 -14.98 -9.70 -1.45
CA GLU A 341 -14.31 -10.90 -1.94
C GLU A 341 -14.20 -11.96 -0.87
N HIS A 342 -14.58 -13.20 -1.21
CA HIS A 342 -14.33 -14.36 -0.36
C HIS A 342 -12.86 -14.77 -0.47
N ARG A 343 -12.07 -14.49 0.57
CA ARG A 343 -10.60 -14.58 0.48
C ARG A 343 -10.07 -15.99 0.31
N ALA A 344 -10.63 -16.98 1.02
CA ALA A 344 -10.17 -18.36 0.90
C ALA A 344 -10.35 -18.94 -0.53
N SER A 345 -11.38 -18.50 -1.27
CA SER A 345 -11.55 -18.88 -2.69
C SER A 345 -10.43 -18.36 -3.59
N VAL A 346 -9.94 -17.15 -3.30
CA VAL A 346 -8.90 -16.50 -4.11
C VAL A 346 -7.50 -17.01 -3.78
N GLU A 347 -7.25 -17.28 -2.51
CA GLU A 347 -5.95 -17.76 -2.03
C GLU A 347 -5.73 -19.26 -2.28
N GLY A 348 -6.81 -20.00 -2.49
CA GLY A 348 -6.78 -21.42 -2.82
C GLY A 348 -6.86 -22.35 -1.61
N ALA A 349 -6.86 -23.66 -1.87
CA ALA A 349 -7.15 -24.70 -0.89
C ALA A 349 -6.22 -24.76 0.34
N ASN A 350 -5.02 -24.21 0.24
CA ASN A 350 -4.04 -24.17 1.34
C ASN A 350 -3.99 -22.82 2.05
N SER A 351 -4.96 -21.94 1.81
CA SER A 351 -5.03 -20.65 2.48
C SER A 351 -5.18 -20.81 4.01
N PRO A 352 -4.40 -20.06 4.80
CA PRO A 352 -4.60 -20.00 6.25
C PRO A 352 -5.80 -19.12 6.64
N THR A 353 -6.43 -18.45 5.69
CA THR A 353 -7.57 -17.55 5.92
C THR A 353 -8.79 -18.34 6.37
N PRO A 354 -9.54 -17.88 7.41
CA PRO A 354 -10.77 -18.51 7.82
C PRO A 354 -11.75 -18.70 6.66
N HIS A 355 -12.36 -19.88 6.56
CA HIS A 355 -13.24 -20.25 5.44
C HIS A 355 -14.50 -19.38 5.32
N GLY A 356 -14.94 -18.74 6.41
CA GLY A 356 -16.05 -17.80 6.39
C GLY A 356 -15.67 -16.35 6.14
N LEU A 357 -14.38 -16.06 5.86
CA LEU A 357 -13.89 -14.68 5.79
C LEU A 357 -14.20 -14.03 4.44
N VAL A 358 -14.96 -12.95 4.50
CA VAL A 358 -15.20 -12.01 3.38
C VAL A 358 -14.53 -10.69 3.70
N ARG A 359 -13.68 -10.23 2.79
CA ARG A 359 -13.05 -8.91 2.87
C ARG A 359 -13.91 -7.90 2.10
N LEU A 360 -14.15 -6.73 2.72
CA LEU A 360 -14.89 -5.63 2.14
C LEU A 360 -13.99 -4.40 1.98
N SER A 361 -14.03 -3.79 0.81
CA SER A 361 -13.51 -2.45 0.54
C SER A 361 -14.71 -1.52 0.43
N ILE A 362 -14.86 -0.64 1.40
CA ILE A 362 -16.01 0.26 1.46
C ILE A 362 -15.73 1.48 0.60
N GLY A 363 -16.61 1.74 -0.36
CA GLY A 363 -16.52 2.83 -1.31
C GLY A 363 -17.16 4.13 -0.81
N LEU A 364 -17.56 4.98 -1.75
CA LEU A 364 -18.09 6.32 -1.51
C LEU A 364 -19.60 6.40 -1.66
N GLU A 365 -20.29 5.29 -1.88
CA GLU A 365 -21.75 5.22 -1.95
C GLU A 365 -22.35 5.64 -0.59
N HIS A 366 -23.63 5.98 -0.58
CA HIS A 366 -24.30 6.33 0.66
C HIS A 366 -24.31 5.13 1.63
N PRO A 367 -23.91 5.29 2.89
CA PRO A 367 -23.77 4.17 3.83
C PRO A 367 -25.07 3.40 4.08
N ASP A 368 -26.23 4.07 4.04
CA ASP A 368 -27.52 3.40 4.18
C ASP A 368 -27.81 2.42 3.02
N ASP A 369 -27.39 2.77 1.80
CA ASP A 369 -27.52 1.88 0.64
C ASP A 369 -26.61 0.67 0.76
N LEU A 370 -25.36 0.87 1.20
CA LEU A 370 -24.41 -0.22 1.48
C LEU A 370 -24.96 -1.18 2.55
N ILE A 371 -25.48 -0.62 3.64
CA ILE A 371 -26.09 -1.41 4.74
C ILE A 371 -27.33 -2.15 4.25
N ALA A 372 -28.18 -1.51 3.44
CA ALA A 372 -29.37 -2.15 2.88
C ALA A 372 -29.00 -3.33 1.96
N ASP A 373 -27.96 -3.17 1.14
CA ASP A 373 -27.47 -4.24 0.27
C ASP A 373 -26.91 -5.43 1.07
N LEU A 374 -26.07 -5.17 2.07
CA LEU A 374 -25.55 -6.23 2.95
C LEU A 374 -26.65 -6.92 3.73
N ARG A 375 -27.66 -6.18 4.25
CA ARG A 375 -28.80 -6.75 4.98
C ARG A 375 -29.58 -7.73 4.12
N GLN A 376 -30.01 -7.32 2.91
CA GLN A 376 -30.76 -8.20 2.01
C GLN A 376 -29.95 -9.43 1.55
N ALA A 377 -28.63 -9.28 1.41
CA ALA A 377 -27.77 -10.40 1.06
C ALA A 377 -27.62 -11.40 2.22
N LEU A 378 -27.46 -10.90 3.45
CA LEU A 378 -27.36 -11.72 4.67
C LEU A 378 -28.68 -12.45 5.02
N GLU A 379 -29.85 -11.95 4.60
CA GLU A 379 -31.12 -12.67 4.73
C GLU A 379 -31.16 -13.98 3.95
N LYS A 380 -30.31 -14.12 2.93
CA LYS A 380 -30.26 -15.30 2.05
C LYS A 380 -29.12 -16.28 2.39
N VAL A 381 -28.36 -15.99 3.44
CA VAL A 381 -27.24 -16.81 3.93
C VAL A 381 -27.71 -17.85 4.95
#